data_dbe84ebd4430bee49c08b6f081d0f374
#
_entry.id   dbe84ebd4430bee49c08b6f081d0f374
#
_cell.length_a   1.000
_cell.length_b   1.000
_cell.length_c   1.000
_cell.angle_alpha   90.00
_cell.angle_beta   90.00
_cell.angle_gamma   90.00
#
_symmetry.space_group_name_H-M   'P 1'
#
loop_
_entity.id
_entity.type
_entity.pdbx_description
1 polymer ?
#
loop_
_entity_poly.entity_id
_entity_poly.type
_entity_poly.pdbx_seq_one_letter_code
_entity_poly.pdbx_strand_id
1 'polypeptide(L)'
;EVERSMRVLDGAVAVFCAVGGVQPQSETVWRQANKYRVPRMVYVNKMDRIGANFYNVEEQIKTRLKANPVPIQIPIGAEDEFKGVVDLITMKALVWEDDTKPTDFVVKDIPADLVEKAEEYRNKMIEAVAETDDTLMEKFFGGEELTIEEIKKGIKAGCLSMSMIPMVCGTSFKNKGVQPLLDAVVDYLPSPDEVEAIRGELEDGTEVVVDSTDDGEFAGLAFKIMTDPFVGQLTFVRVYRGQLESGSYAYNSTKDKKERIGRLLKMHSNKREEIKVLYAGEIGAVVGLKDTLTGDTLASEKDKVILERMDFPEP
;
A
#
# COMPACT_ATOMS: atom_id res chain seq x y z
N GLU A 1 15.79 -6.08 -5.09
CA GLU A 1 15.42 -5.28 -3.90
C GLU A 1 13.93 -4.97 -3.88
N VAL A 2 13.34 -4.48 -4.99
CA VAL A 2 11.91 -4.17 -5.08
C VAL A 2 11.04 -5.39 -4.82
N GLU A 3 11.38 -6.54 -5.40
CA GLU A 3 10.64 -7.79 -5.22
C GLU A 3 10.65 -8.26 -3.75
N ARG A 4 11.78 -8.12 -3.07
CA ARG A 4 11.88 -8.45 -1.64
C ARG A 4 10.99 -7.56 -0.78
N SER A 5 10.91 -6.27 -1.12
CA SER A 5 10.01 -5.34 -0.45
C SER A 5 8.54 -5.66 -0.71
N MET A 6 8.18 -6.05 -1.93
CA MET A 6 6.81 -6.43 -2.28
C MET A 6 6.28 -7.58 -1.42
N ARG A 7 7.13 -8.51 -1.06
CA ARG A 7 6.74 -9.66 -0.25
C ARG A 7 6.20 -9.29 1.13
N VAL A 8 6.73 -8.23 1.73
CA VAL A 8 6.36 -7.80 3.08
C VAL A 8 5.30 -6.72 3.13
N LEU A 9 4.83 -6.25 1.97
CA LEU A 9 3.79 -5.24 1.88
C LEU A 9 2.40 -5.86 1.97
N ASP A 10 1.52 -5.22 2.75
CA ASP A 10 0.10 -5.55 2.79
C ASP A 10 -0.69 -4.77 1.75
N GLY A 11 -0.25 -3.56 1.44
CA GLY A 11 -0.83 -2.70 0.43
C GLY A 11 0.21 -1.75 -0.13
N ALA A 12 -0.07 -1.13 -1.26
CA ALA A 12 0.85 -0.21 -1.92
C ALA A 12 0.11 0.96 -2.58
N VAL A 13 0.81 2.07 -2.70
CA VAL A 13 0.41 3.19 -3.55
C VAL A 13 1.36 3.20 -4.75
N ALA A 14 0.81 2.95 -5.93
CA ALA A 14 1.57 3.05 -7.18
C ALA A 14 1.51 4.49 -7.69
N VAL A 15 2.65 5.15 -7.75
CA VAL A 15 2.74 6.55 -8.18
C VAL A 15 3.14 6.61 -9.64
N PHE A 16 2.28 7.23 -10.46
CA PHE A 16 2.54 7.48 -11.88
C PHE A 16 2.69 8.96 -12.13
N CYS A 17 3.59 9.33 -13.04
CA CYS A 17 3.69 10.71 -13.49
C CYS A 17 2.53 11.04 -14.46
N ALA A 18 1.87 12.16 -14.24
CA ALA A 18 0.78 12.59 -15.10
C ALA A 18 1.20 12.87 -16.56
N VAL A 19 2.49 13.10 -16.78
CA VAL A 19 3.06 13.35 -18.12
C VAL A 19 3.61 12.04 -18.71
N GLY A 20 4.47 11.34 -17.96
CA GLY A 20 5.13 10.13 -18.45
C GLY A 20 4.22 8.89 -18.49
N GLY A 21 3.25 8.84 -17.62
CA GLY A 21 2.30 7.73 -17.55
C GLY A 21 2.96 6.39 -17.21
N VAL A 22 2.46 5.34 -17.85
CA VAL A 22 3.01 3.99 -17.69
C VAL A 22 4.28 3.85 -18.50
N GLN A 23 5.37 3.44 -17.82
CA GLN A 23 6.68 3.23 -18.41
C GLN A 23 7.12 1.77 -18.23
N PRO A 24 8.15 1.28 -18.96
CA PRO A 24 8.59 -0.12 -18.82
C PRO A 24 8.91 -0.54 -17.38
N GLN A 25 9.51 0.34 -16.59
CA GLN A 25 9.76 0.07 -15.17
C GLN A 25 8.48 -0.10 -14.36
N SER A 26 7.44 0.69 -14.69
CA SER A 26 6.12 0.57 -14.06
C SER A 26 5.51 -0.80 -14.33
N GLU A 27 5.65 -1.30 -15.54
CA GLU A 27 5.13 -2.62 -15.93
C GLU A 27 5.80 -3.76 -15.15
N THR A 28 7.12 -3.66 -14.96
CA THR A 28 7.88 -4.65 -14.19
C THR A 28 7.45 -4.68 -12.72
N VAL A 29 7.38 -3.52 -12.09
CA VAL A 29 6.96 -3.39 -10.69
C VAL A 29 5.51 -3.84 -10.52
N TRP A 30 4.64 -3.50 -11.48
CA TRP A 30 3.23 -3.90 -11.44
C TRP A 30 3.06 -5.42 -11.50
N ARG A 31 3.82 -6.10 -12.36
CA ARG A 31 3.81 -7.57 -12.43
C ARG A 31 4.29 -8.21 -11.13
N GLN A 32 5.30 -7.63 -10.49
CA GLN A 32 5.77 -8.09 -9.18
C GLN A 32 4.68 -7.93 -8.11
N ALA A 33 3.99 -6.79 -8.11
CA ALA A 33 2.87 -6.56 -7.20
C ALA A 33 1.71 -7.56 -7.43
N ASN A 34 1.45 -7.92 -8.68
CA ASN A 34 0.47 -8.97 -9.00
C ASN A 34 0.92 -10.35 -8.50
N LYS A 35 2.19 -10.68 -8.67
CA LYS A 35 2.77 -11.95 -8.20
C LYS A 35 2.56 -12.16 -6.70
N TYR A 36 2.78 -11.11 -5.91
CA TYR A 36 2.62 -11.16 -4.46
C TYR A 36 1.23 -10.77 -3.98
N ARG A 37 0.30 -10.55 -4.91
CA ARG A 37 -1.11 -10.22 -4.63
C ARG A 37 -1.25 -9.04 -3.67
N VAL A 38 -0.48 -7.98 -3.94
CA VAL A 38 -0.50 -6.75 -3.12
C VAL A 38 -1.65 -5.85 -3.57
N PRO A 39 -2.68 -5.63 -2.74
CA PRO A 39 -3.70 -4.63 -3.01
C PRO A 39 -3.09 -3.25 -3.18
N ARG A 40 -3.59 -2.47 -4.13
CA ARG A 40 -2.97 -1.19 -4.44
C ARG A 40 -3.95 -0.14 -4.89
N MET A 41 -3.52 1.10 -4.69
CA MET A 41 -4.13 2.31 -5.23
C MET A 41 -3.17 2.95 -6.22
N VAL A 42 -3.68 3.79 -7.08
CA VAL A 42 -2.88 4.62 -8.00
C VAL A 42 -2.98 6.08 -7.60
N TYR A 43 -1.84 6.74 -7.52
CA TYR A 43 -1.73 8.19 -7.37
C TYR A 43 -1.04 8.77 -8.60
N VAL A 44 -1.79 9.58 -9.36
CA VAL A 44 -1.26 10.30 -10.52
C VAL A 44 -0.68 11.61 -10.04
N ASN A 45 0.65 11.67 -9.98
CA ASN A 45 1.42 12.78 -9.44
C ASN A 45 1.85 13.76 -10.54
N LYS A 46 2.26 14.93 -10.13
CA LYS A 46 2.77 15.98 -11.01
C LYS A 46 1.73 16.51 -12.00
N MET A 47 0.49 16.62 -11.52
CA MET A 47 -0.60 17.22 -12.31
C MET A 47 -0.35 18.67 -12.72
N ASP A 48 0.59 19.35 -12.07
CA ASP A 48 0.99 20.71 -12.35
C ASP A 48 2.01 20.86 -13.50
N ARG A 49 2.54 19.77 -14.02
CA ARG A 49 3.51 19.82 -15.12
C ARG A 49 2.85 19.99 -16.48
N ILE A 50 3.59 20.64 -17.40
CA ILE A 50 3.17 20.78 -18.80
C ILE A 50 3.03 19.37 -19.42
N GLY A 51 1.90 19.12 -20.06
CA GLY A 51 1.57 17.83 -20.65
C GLY A 51 0.87 16.85 -19.70
N ALA A 52 0.58 17.27 -18.47
CA ALA A 52 -0.13 16.43 -17.52
C ALA A 52 -1.54 16.05 -18.03
N ASN A 53 -1.85 14.76 -18.01
CA ASN A 53 -3.14 14.24 -18.47
C ASN A 53 -3.53 13.00 -17.65
N PHE A 54 -4.40 13.20 -16.68
CA PHE A 54 -4.92 12.15 -15.79
C PHE A 54 -5.61 11.02 -16.58
N TYR A 55 -6.44 11.37 -17.55
CA TYR A 55 -7.25 10.40 -18.30
C TYR A 55 -6.41 9.53 -19.24
N ASN A 56 -5.32 10.08 -19.76
CA ASN A 56 -4.36 9.32 -20.54
C ASN A 56 -3.65 8.26 -19.69
N VAL A 57 -3.30 8.61 -18.45
CA VAL A 57 -2.71 7.64 -17.51
C VAL A 57 -3.71 6.53 -17.16
N GLU A 58 -4.98 6.89 -16.92
CA GLU A 58 -6.05 5.90 -16.71
C GLU A 58 -6.13 4.91 -17.87
N GLU A 59 -6.15 5.40 -19.09
CA GLU A 59 -6.22 4.56 -20.28
C GLU A 59 -5.00 3.65 -20.44
N GLN A 60 -3.81 4.17 -20.16
CA GLN A 60 -2.57 3.37 -20.19
C GLN A 60 -2.56 2.26 -19.14
N ILE A 61 -3.09 2.52 -17.96
CA ILE A 61 -3.22 1.49 -16.92
C ILE A 61 -4.14 0.38 -17.39
N LYS A 62 -5.26 0.71 -18.04
CA LYS A 62 -6.16 -0.28 -18.63
C LYS A 62 -5.50 -1.10 -19.72
N THR A 63 -4.85 -0.46 -20.66
CA THR A 63 -4.34 -1.10 -21.88
C THR A 63 -2.99 -1.77 -21.69
N ARG A 64 -2.07 -1.15 -20.99
CA ARG A 64 -0.70 -1.66 -20.80
C ARG A 64 -0.55 -2.55 -19.57
N LEU A 65 -1.23 -2.22 -18.47
CA LEU A 65 -1.17 -3.00 -17.23
C LEU A 65 -2.31 -4.01 -17.11
N LYS A 66 -3.31 -3.90 -18.00
CA LYS A 66 -4.51 -4.77 -18.01
C LYS A 66 -5.20 -4.83 -16.65
N ALA A 67 -5.20 -3.69 -15.96
CA ALA A 67 -5.84 -3.50 -14.68
C ALA A 67 -7.20 -2.82 -14.85
N ASN A 68 -7.94 -2.72 -13.76
CA ASN A 68 -9.20 -2.00 -13.70
C ASN A 68 -9.09 -0.75 -12.83
N PRO A 69 -8.51 0.36 -13.33
CA PRO A 69 -8.45 1.59 -12.57
C PRO A 69 -9.85 2.19 -12.44
N VAL A 70 -10.20 2.57 -11.23
CA VAL A 70 -11.47 3.21 -10.92
C VAL A 70 -11.18 4.54 -10.25
N PRO A 71 -11.25 5.67 -11.00
CA PRO A 71 -11.08 6.96 -10.38
C PRO A 71 -12.14 7.21 -9.30
N ILE A 72 -11.69 7.58 -8.12
CA ILE A 72 -12.54 8.05 -7.02
C ILE A 72 -12.47 9.57 -6.89
N GLN A 73 -11.62 10.18 -7.68
CA GLN A 73 -11.46 11.61 -7.89
C GLN A 73 -11.24 11.89 -9.37
N ILE A 74 -11.54 13.10 -9.81
CA ILE A 74 -11.06 13.65 -11.07
C ILE A 74 -10.38 14.98 -10.81
N PRO A 75 -9.38 15.38 -11.64
CA PRO A 75 -8.66 16.64 -11.41
C PRO A 75 -9.49 17.86 -11.77
N ILE A 76 -9.26 18.96 -11.06
CA ILE A 76 -9.75 20.28 -11.41
C ILE A 76 -8.60 21.01 -12.11
N GLY A 77 -8.67 21.05 -13.43
CA GLY A 77 -7.60 21.60 -14.25
C GLY A 77 -6.40 20.67 -14.40
N ALA A 78 -5.41 21.14 -15.12
CA ALA A 78 -4.12 20.47 -15.33
C ALA A 78 -3.06 21.54 -15.60
N GLU A 79 -1.79 21.16 -15.48
CA GLU A 79 -0.67 22.07 -15.66
C GLU A 79 -0.74 23.25 -14.67
N ASP A 80 -0.54 24.47 -15.12
CA ASP A 80 -0.62 25.67 -14.28
C ASP A 80 -2.02 25.91 -13.71
N GLU A 81 -3.04 25.34 -14.35
CA GLU A 81 -4.44 25.47 -13.96
C GLU A 81 -4.89 24.40 -12.95
N PHE A 82 -4.00 23.49 -12.55
CA PHE A 82 -4.34 22.47 -11.57
C PHE A 82 -4.58 23.10 -10.19
N LYS A 83 -5.82 23.01 -9.70
CA LYS A 83 -6.26 23.65 -8.46
C LYS A 83 -6.64 22.68 -7.36
N GLY A 84 -6.98 21.46 -7.72
CA GLY A 84 -7.48 20.49 -6.77
C GLY A 84 -8.15 19.31 -7.45
N VAL A 85 -9.07 18.69 -6.74
CA VAL A 85 -9.76 17.48 -7.20
C VAL A 85 -11.25 17.56 -6.90
N VAL A 86 -12.04 16.86 -7.71
CA VAL A 86 -13.44 16.57 -7.39
C VAL A 86 -13.47 15.23 -6.70
N ASP A 87 -13.97 15.19 -5.47
CA ASP A 87 -14.24 13.96 -4.75
C ASP A 87 -15.55 13.36 -5.27
N LEU A 88 -15.46 12.22 -5.96
CA LEU A 88 -16.62 11.57 -6.57
C LEU A 88 -17.52 10.86 -5.54
N ILE A 89 -17.02 10.63 -4.33
CA ILE A 89 -17.79 10.00 -3.26
C ILE A 89 -18.77 11.01 -2.65
N THR A 90 -18.30 12.22 -2.34
CA THR A 90 -19.11 13.29 -1.76
C THR A 90 -19.71 14.23 -2.80
N MET A 91 -19.23 14.19 -4.03
CA MET A 91 -19.56 15.12 -5.12
C MET A 91 -19.31 16.57 -4.72
N LYS A 92 -18.14 16.80 -4.14
CA LYS A 92 -17.64 18.13 -3.78
C LYS A 92 -16.24 18.35 -4.35
N ALA A 93 -15.92 19.62 -4.60
CA ALA A 93 -14.58 20.02 -5.01
C ALA A 93 -13.71 20.29 -3.78
N LEU A 94 -12.49 19.78 -3.80
CA LEU A 94 -11.45 20.07 -2.81
C LEU A 94 -10.39 20.92 -3.50
N VAL A 95 -10.28 22.20 -3.09
CA VAL A 95 -9.47 23.19 -3.79
C VAL A 95 -8.41 23.78 -2.86
N TRP A 96 -7.17 23.77 -3.30
CA TRP A 96 -6.03 24.38 -2.61
C TRP A 96 -5.82 25.79 -3.18
N GLU A 97 -6.33 26.82 -2.49
CA GLU A 97 -6.33 28.20 -2.96
C GLU A 97 -5.10 29.00 -2.50
N ASP A 98 -4.52 28.64 -1.37
CA ASP A 98 -3.42 29.37 -0.75
C ASP A 98 -2.13 28.57 -0.76
N ASP A 99 -1.21 28.93 -1.66
CA ASP A 99 0.10 28.29 -1.77
C ASP A 99 0.97 28.49 -0.51
N THR A 100 0.64 29.45 0.34
CA THR A 100 1.35 29.67 1.61
C THR A 100 0.88 28.72 2.70
N LYS A 101 -0.28 28.07 2.52
CA LYS A 101 -0.86 27.10 3.44
C LYS A 101 -1.20 25.80 2.69
N PRO A 102 -0.20 25.07 2.24
CA PRO A 102 -0.40 23.91 1.37
C PRO A 102 -1.18 22.76 1.99
N THR A 103 -1.34 22.76 3.32
CA THR A 103 -2.13 21.75 4.02
C THR A 103 -3.61 22.06 4.08
N ASP A 104 -4.00 23.29 3.78
CA ASP A 104 -5.38 23.76 3.89
C ASP A 104 -6.05 23.71 2.53
N PHE A 105 -7.12 22.96 2.42
CA PHE A 105 -7.99 22.99 1.26
C PHE A 105 -9.39 23.45 1.65
N VAL A 106 -10.12 23.98 0.67
CA VAL A 106 -11.50 24.45 0.84
C VAL A 106 -12.43 23.51 0.11
N VAL A 107 -13.54 23.14 0.76
CA VAL A 107 -14.59 22.35 0.13
C VAL A 107 -15.56 23.30 -0.58
N LYS A 108 -15.76 23.10 -1.87
CA LYS A 108 -16.61 23.91 -2.73
C LYS A 108 -17.56 23.04 -3.56
N ASP A 109 -18.51 23.70 -4.19
CA ASP A 109 -19.32 23.04 -5.22
C ASP A 109 -18.46 22.71 -6.44
N ILE A 110 -18.85 21.67 -7.17
CA ILE A 110 -18.14 21.27 -8.39
C ILE A 110 -18.22 22.39 -9.41
N PRO A 111 -17.09 22.79 -10.04
CA PRO A 111 -17.12 23.76 -11.13
C PRO A 111 -18.11 23.36 -12.22
N ALA A 112 -18.87 24.32 -12.74
CA ALA A 112 -19.96 24.08 -13.71
C ALA A 112 -19.49 23.28 -14.94
N ASP A 113 -18.29 23.53 -15.43
CA ASP A 113 -17.67 22.84 -16.57
C ASP A 113 -17.24 21.40 -16.29
N LEU A 114 -17.21 20.99 -15.02
CA LEU A 114 -16.81 19.63 -14.61
C LEU A 114 -17.99 18.77 -14.12
N VAL A 115 -19.18 19.32 -13.97
CA VAL A 115 -20.34 18.60 -13.43
C VAL A 115 -20.67 17.36 -14.26
N GLU A 116 -20.73 17.50 -15.57
CA GLU A 116 -21.05 16.39 -16.49
C GLU A 116 -20.01 15.26 -16.39
N LYS A 117 -18.74 15.61 -16.39
CA LYS A 117 -17.65 14.66 -16.27
C LYS A 117 -17.59 13.99 -14.90
N ALA A 118 -17.86 14.75 -13.84
CA ALA A 118 -17.96 14.23 -12.50
C ALA A 118 -19.09 13.21 -12.37
N GLU A 119 -20.25 13.47 -12.95
CA GLU A 119 -21.38 12.53 -12.98
C GLU A 119 -21.05 11.26 -13.76
N GLU A 120 -20.38 11.38 -14.91
CA GLU A 120 -19.92 10.25 -15.71
C GLU A 120 -18.98 9.35 -14.91
N TYR A 121 -17.96 9.92 -14.28
CA TYR A 121 -16.98 9.16 -13.50
C TYR A 121 -17.56 8.64 -12.19
N ARG A 122 -18.48 9.37 -11.57
CA ARG A 122 -19.21 8.85 -10.42
C ARG A 122 -20.01 7.61 -10.78
N ASN A 123 -20.71 7.62 -11.90
CA ASN A 123 -21.48 6.45 -12.36
C ASN A 123 -20.58 5.25 -12.61
N LYS A 124 -19.41 5.44 -13.20
CA LYS A 124 -18.41 4.36 -13.38
C LYS A 124 -17.95 3.80 -12.03
N MET A 125 -17.68 4.67 -11.08
CA MET A 125 -17.27 4.27 -9.72
C MET A 125 -18.40 3.48 -9.02
N ILE A 126 -19.62 3.97 -9.06
CA ILE A 126 -20.79 3.31 -8.44
C ILE A 126 -21.03 1.93 -9.08
N GLU A 127 -20.92 1.82 -10.39
CA GLU A 127 -21.03 0.54 -11.09
C GLU A 127 -19.97 -0.47 -10.62
N ALA A 128 -18.71 -0.03 -10.51
CA ALA A 128 -17.64 -0.88 -10.00
C ALA A 128 -17.86 -1.28 -8.54
N VAL A 129 -18.35 -0.37 -7.72
CA VAL A 129 -18.72 -0.65 -6.31
C VAL A 129 -19.86 -1.66 -6.23
N ALA A 130 -20.88 -1.52 -7.07
CA ALA A 130 -22.03 -2.43 -7.10
C ALA A 130 -21.62 -3.87 -7.42
N GLU A 131 -20.62 -4.05 -8.26
CA GLU A 131 -20.09 -5.38 -8.63
C GLU A 131 -19.43 -6.13 -7.46
N THR A 132 -19.09 -5.45 -6.36
CA THR A 132 -18.42 -6.07 -5.22
C THR A 132 -19.36 -6.80 -4.26
N ASP A 133 -20.65 -6.54 -4.32
CA ASP A 133 -21.63 -7.06 -3.35
C ASP A 133 -23.02 -7.17 -4.00
N ASP A 134 -23.68 -8.31 -3.81
CA ASP A 134 -24.99 -8.57 -4.41
C ASP A 134 -26.06 -7.59 -3.93
N THR A 135 -26.02 -7.18 -2.65
CA THR A 135 -26.95 -6.20 -2.08
C THR A 135 -26.78 -4.83 -2.75
N LEU A 136 -25.54 -4.41 -2.97
CA LEU A 136 -25.25 -3.14 -3.66
C LEU A 136 -25.65 -3.19 -5.13
N MET A 137 -25.49 -4.34 -5.77
CA MET A 137 -25.93 -4.59 -7.15
C MET A 137 -27.45 -4.46 -7.28
N GLU A 138 -28.21 -5.02 -6.34
CA GLU A 138 -29.68 -4.91 -6.30
C GLU A 138 -30.11 -3.45 -6.15
N LYS A 139 -29.48 -2.70 -5.28
CA LYS A 139 -29.73 -1.25 -5.11
C LYS A 139 -29.44 -0.47 -6.37
N PHE A 140 -28.33 -0.74 -7.00
CA PHE A 140 -27.90 -0.08 -8.25
C PHE A 140 -28.92 -0.32 -9.37
N PHE A 141 -29.33 -1.55 -9.60
CA PHE A 141 -30.34 -1.88 -10.61
C PHE A 141 -31.73 -1.38 -10.26
N GLY A 142 -32.06 -1.27 -8.98
CA GLY A 142 -33.30 -0.69 -8.49
C GLY A 142 -33.39 0.81 -8.54
N GLY A 143 -32.32 1.49 -8.98
CA GLY A 143 -32.25 2.95 -9.05
C GLY A 143 -32.10 3.63 -7.71
N GLU A 144 -31.80 2.92 -6.64
CA GLU A 144 -31.53 3.50 -5.33
C GLU A 144 -30.13 4.10 -5.28
N GLU A 145 -29.99 5.23 -4.61
CA GLU A 145 -28.68 5.82 -4.35
C GLU A 145 -27.94 5.04 -3.27
N LEU A 146 -26.65 4.77 -3.51
CA LEU A 146 -25.78 4.21 -2.50
C LEU A 146 -25.34 5.30 -1.51
N THR A 147 -25.28 4.96 -0.23
CA THR A 147 -24.77 5.86 0.79
C THR A 147 -23.24 5.98 0.67
N ILE A 148 -22.69 7.05 1.26
CA ILE A 148 -21.22 7.24 1.31
C ILE A 148 -20.56 6.04 1.97
N GLU A 149 -21.12 5.50 3.05
CA GLU A 149 -20.58 4.32 3.74
C GLU A 149 -20.58 3.07 2.85
N GLU A 150 -21.66 2.85 2.11
CA GLU A 150 -21.75 1.75 1.16
C GLU A 150 -20.73 1.88 0.03
N ILE A 151 -20.54 3.08 -0.50
CA ILE A 151 -19.54 3.36 -1.54
C ILE A 151 -18.14 3.05 -1.01
N LYS A 152 -17.77 3.58 0.14
CA LYS A 152 -16.45 3.34 0.75
C LYS A 152 -16.21 1.87 1.06
N LYS A 153 -17.20 1.18 1.59
CA LYS A 153 -17.12 -0.25 1.85
C LYS A 153 -16.89 -1.06 0.56
N GLY A 154 -17.59 -0.70 -0.50
CA GLY A 154 -17.42 -1.34 -1.80
C GLY A 154 -16.05 -1.07 -2.44
N ILE A 155 -15.54 0.15 -2.31
CA ILE A 155 -14.19 0.48 -2.81
C ILE A 155 -13.14 -0.33 -2.04
N LYS A 156 -13.26 -0.42 -0.72
CA LYS A 156 -12.35 -1.24 0.09
C LYS A 156 -12.40 -2.71 -0.31
N ALA A 157 -13.59 -3.27 -0.44
CA ALA A 157 -13.77 -4.66 -0.86
C ALA A 157 -13.14 -4.92 -2.23
N GLY A 158 -13.35 -4.03 -3.19
CA GLY A 158 -12.77 -4.13 -4.53
C GLY A 158 -11.24 -3.97 -4.54
N CYS A 159 -10.71 -3.10 -3.69
CA CYS A 159 -9.27 -2.92 -3.52
C CYS A 159 -8.63 -4.18 -2.92
N LEU A 160 -9.18 -4.72 -1.85
CA LEU A 160 -8.69 -5.92 -1.18
C LEU A 160 -8.74 -7.16 -2.07
N SER A 161 -9.81 -7.33 -2.85
CA SER A 161 -9.94 -8.45 -3.80
C SER A 161 -9.12 -8.24 -5.07
N MET A 162 -8.55 -7.05 -5.26
CA MET A 162 -7.83 -6.64 -6.47
C MET A 162 -8.70 -6.60 -7.73
N SER A 163 -10.01 -6.54 -7.58
CA SER A 163 -10.95 -6.39 -8.71
C SER A 163 -11.02 -4.96 -9.23
N MET A 164 -10.62 -3.99 -8.42
CA MET A 164 -10.49 -2.59 -8.82
C MET A 164 -9.23 -1.96 -8.22
N ILE A 165 -8.74 -0.94 -8.88
CA ILE A 165 -7.62 -0.13 -8.42
C ILE A 165 -8.14 1.30 -8.20
N PRO A 166 -8.39 1.74 -6.97
CA PRO A 166 -8.78 3.11 -6.70
C PRO A 166 -7.72 4.09 -7.22
N MET A 167 -8.16 5.14 -7.89
CA MET A 167 -7.26 6.07 -8.55
C MET A 167 -7.53 7.50 -8.09
N VAL A 168 -6.49 8.16 -7.63
CA VAL A 168 -6.49 9.54 -7.15
C VAL A 168 -5.38 10.33 -7.83
N CYS A 169 -5.35 11.64 -7.66
CA CYS A 169 -4.34 12.49 -8.30
C CYS A 169 -3.95 13.70 -7.46
N GLY A 170 -2.88 14.35 -7.86
CA GLY A 170 -2.42 15.56 -7.21
C GLY A 170 -1.02 15.98 -7.68
N THR A 171 -0.42 16.86 -6.90
CA THR A 171 0.98 17.25 -7.03
C THR A 171 1.61 17.30 -5.65
N SER A 172 2.39 16.27 -5.32
CA SER A 172 2.96 16.09 -3.99
C SER A 172 3.95 17.18 -3.61
N PHE A 173 4.72 17.68 -4.57
CA PHE A 173 5.69 18.75 -4.33
C PHE A 173 5.01 20.05 -3.85
N LYS A 174 3.81 20.33 -4.35
CA LYS A 174 3.01 21.48 -3.93
C LYS A 174 1.99 21.17 -2.83
N ASN A 175 2.01 19.96 -2.30
CA ASN A 175 1.05 19.46 -1.30
C ASN A 175 -0.44 19.58 -1.71
N LYS A 176 -0.73 19.54 -3.00
CA LYS A 176 -2.11 19.54 -3.49
C LYS A 176 -2.55 18.09 -3.75
N GLY A 177 -3.57 17.64 -3.06
CA GLY A 177 -4.12 16.29 -3.19
C GLY A 177 -3.48 15.24 -2.27
N VAL A 178 -2.56 15.62 -1.40
CA VAL A 178 -1.86 14.68 -0.51
C VAL A 178 -2.75 14.20 0.63
N GLN A 179 -3.46 15.09 1.30
CA GLN A 179 -4.35 14.71 2.41
C GLN A 179 -5.44 13.73 1.99
N PRO A 180 -6.16 13.96 0.87
CA PRO A 180 -7.13 12.96 0.38
C PRO A 180 -6.49 11.62 0.02
N LEU A 181 -5.25 11.61 -0.49
CA LEU A 181 -4.51 10.37 -0.71
C LEU A 181 -4.26 9.62 0.59
N LEU A 182 -3.82 10.31 1.63
CA LEU A 182 -3.57 9.70 2.94
C LEU A 182 -4.85 9.16 3.58
N ASP A 183 -5.95 9.91 3.47
CA ASP A 183 -7.26 9.43 3.91
C ASP A 183 -7.68 8.17 3.14
N ALA A 184 -7.45 8.13 1.84
CA ALA A 184 -7.75 6.96 1.01
C ALA A 184 -6.90 5.74 1.39
N VAL A 185 -5.64 5.93 1.75
CA VAL A 185 -4.78 4.85 2.29
C VAL A 185 -5.41 4.24 3.54
N VAL A 186 -5.85 5.08 4.46
CA VAL A 186 -6.50 4.63 5.70
C VAL A 186 -7.83 3.93 5.41
N ASP A 187 -8.61 4.46 4.47
CA ASP A 187 -9.95 3.94 4.18
C ASP A 187 -9.94 2.65 3.35
N TYR A 188 -8.99 2.46 2.44
CA TYR A 188 -9.08 1.41 1.42
C TYR A 188 -7.95 0.38 1.41
N LEU A 189 -6.73 0.72 1.82
CA LEU A 189 -5.66 -0.26 1.89
C LEU A 189 -5.80 -1.14 3.14
N PRO A 190 -5.37 -2.40 3.07
CA PRO A 190 -5.58 -3.33 4.17
C PRO A 190 -4.62 -3.08 5.33
N SER A 191 -5.09 -3.35 6.54
CA SER A 191 -4.24 -3.58 7.71
C SER A 191 -3.68 -5.00 7.70
N PRO A 192 -2.65 -5.32 8.50
CA PRO A 192 -2.03 -6.65 8.51
C PRO A 192 -2.98 -7.81 8.80
N ASP A 193 -4.05 -7.59 9.53
CA ASP A 193 -5.06 -8.60 9.85
C ASP A 193 -6.15 -8.76 8.78
N GLU A 194 -6.16 -7.89 7.78
CA GLU A 194 -7.11 -7.93 6.67
C GLU A 194 -6.57 -8.63 5.42
N VAL A 195 -5.28 -8.98 5.41
CA VAL A 195 -4.67 -9.74 4.32
C VAL A 195 -4.65 -11.23 4.64
N GLU A 196 -4.48 -12.06 3.60
CA GLU A 196 -4.31 -13.50 3.79
C GLU A 196 -3.08 -13.78 4.65
N ALA A 197 -3.23 -14.64 5.66
CA ALA A 197 -2.14 -15.01 6.55
C ALA A 197 -1.01 -15.71 5.78
N ILE A 198 0.23 -15.40 6.15
CA ILE A 198 1.39 -16.02 5.52
C ILE A 198 1.50 -17.49 5.90
N ARG A 199 2.03 -18.29 4.99
CA ARG A 199 2.31 -19.71 5.24
C ARG A 199 3.77 -19.92 5.59
N GLY A 200 4.03 -20.97 6.36
CA GLY A 200 5.36 -21.38 6.71
C GLY A 200 5.46 -22.90 6.77
N GLU A 201 6.68 -23.39 6.97
CA GLU A 201 6.97 -24.81 7.13
C GLU A 201 7.67 -25.06 8.46
N LEU A 202 7.30 -26.16 9.13
CA LEU A 202 8.01 -26.66 10.28
C LEU A 202 9.22 -27.50 9.84
N GLU A 203 10.07 -27.89 10.79
CA GLU A 203 11.27 -28.71 10.52
C GLU A 203 10.97 -30.06 9.83
N ASP A 204 9.79 -30.61 10.08
CA ASP A 204 9.33 -31.86 9.46
C ASP A 204 8.69 -31.67 8.08
N GLY A 205 8.66 -30.45 7.57
CA GLY A 205 8.05 -30.10 6.29
C GLY A 205 6.53 -29.85 6.33
N THR A 206 5.93 -29.91 7.52
CA THR A 206 4.50 -29.63 7.68
C THR A 206 4.20 -28.15 7.38
N GLU A 207 3.28 -27.88 6.44
CA GLU A 207 2.80 -26.54 6.20
C GLU A 207 1.91 -26.03 7.34
N VAL A 208 2.14 -24.81 7.77
CA VAL A 208 1.34 -24.12 8.79
C VAL A 208 0.96 -22.73 8.33
N VAL A 209 -0.16 -22.23 8.84
CA VAL A 209 -0.59 -20.85 8.66
C VAL A 209 -0.08 -20.03 9.85
N VAL A 210 0.56 -18.91 9.55
CA VAL A 210 1.09 -17.99 10.57
C VAL A 210 0.16 -16.80 10.70
N ASP A 211 -0.71 -16.86 11.71
CA ASP A 211 -1.72 -15.80 11.94
C ASP A 211 -1.10 -14.53 12.47
N SER A 212 -1.62 -13.39 12.04
CA SER A 212 -1.20 -12.07 12.52
C SER A 212 -1.82 -11.79 13.89
N THR A 213 -1.10 -12.12 14.94
CA THR A 213 -1.50 -11.89 16.33
C THR A 213 -0.29 -11.59 17.20
N ASP A 214 -0.42 -10.70 18.17
CA ASP A 214 0.63 -10.37 19.13
C ASP A 214 0.87 -11.46 20.17
N ASP A 215 -0.10 -12.35 20.37
CA ASP A 215 -0.09 -13.37 21.44
C ASP A 215 0.59 -14.68 21.03
N GLY A 216 0.95 -14.84 19.78
CA GLY A 216 1.57 -16.06 19.28
C GLY A 216 3.08 -16.10 19.50
N GLU A 217 3.68 -17.26 19.23
CA GLU A 217 5.13 -17.41 19.19
C GLU A 217 5.72 -16.57 18.05
N PHE A 218 6.80 -15.86 18.33
CA PHE A 218 7.40 -14.93 17.39
C PHE A 218 7.78 -15.58 16.07
N ALA A 219 7.43 -14.93 14.97
CA ALA A 219 7.89 -15.25 13.62
C ALA A 219 8.01 -13.97 12.81
N GLY A 220 9.17 -13.76 12.21
CA GLY A 220 9.47 -12.58 11.39
C GLY A 220 10.38 -12.92 10.23
N LEU A 221 10.38 -12.06 9.23
CA LEU A 221 11.17 -12.22 8.01
C LEU A 221 12.17 -11.07 7.88
N ALA A 222 13.45 -11.41 7.78
CA ALA A 222 14.49 -10.45 7.40
C ALA A 222 14.44 -10.23 5.89
N PHE A 223 14.07 -9.05 5.45
CA PHE A 223 13.84 -8.79 4.03
C PHE A 223 14.80 -7.78 3.40
N LYS A 224 15.56 -7.05 4.21
CA LYS A 224 16.51 -6.05 3.72
C LYS A 224 17.63 -5.87 4.73
N ILE A 225 18.87 -5.77 4.22
CA ILE A 225 20.04 -5.43 5.03
C ILE A 225 20.67 -4.19 4.44
N MET A 226 21.00 -3.21 5.27
CA MET A 226 21.75 -2.04 4.86
C MET A 226 22.82 -1.70 5.89
N THR A 227 23.86 -1.01 5.45
CA THR A 227 24.91 -0.52 6.33
C THR A 227 24.67 0.94 6.67
N ASP A 228 24.62 1.24 7.94
CA ASP A 228 24.51 2.60 8.47
C ASP A 228 25.86 3.05 9.01
N PRO A 229 26.33 4.26 8.68
CA PRO A 229 27.67 4.73 9.13
C PRO A 229 27.79 4.90 10.64
N PHE A 230 26.67 5.01 11.38
CA PHE A 230 26.67 5.25 12.82
C PHE A 230 26.43 3.98 13.65
N VAL A 231 25.52 3.13 13.22
CA VAL A 231 25.12 1.94 13.99
C VAL A 231 25.59 0.62 13.36
N GLY A 232 26.21 0.67 12.19
CA GLY A 232 26.67 -0.51 11.47
C GLY A 232 25.56 -1.18 10.68
N GLN A 233 25.50 -2.50 10.72
CA GLN A 233 24.53 -3.26 9.94
C GLN A 233 23.12 -3.17 10.54
N LEU A 234 22.16 -2.79 9.71
CA LEU A 234 20.75 -2.79 10.01
C LEU A 234 20.05 -3.92 9.23
N THR A 235 19.34 -4.76 9.94
CA THR A 235 18.49 -5.81 9.34
C THR A 235 17.03 -5.44 9.51
N PHE A 236 16.34 -5.18 8.41
CA PHE A 236 14.91 -4.87 8.42
C PHE A 236 14.11 -6.15 8.52
N VAL A 237 13.23 -6.20 9.52
CA VAL A 237 12.40 -7.36 9.82
C VAL A 237 10.93 -6.97 9.81
N ARG A 238 10.11 -7.72 9.09
CA ARG A 238 8.65 -7.71 9.21
C ARG A 238 8.24 -8.79 10.23
N VAL A 239 7.56 -8.38 11.29
CA VAL A 239 6.98 -9.32 12.26
C VAL A 239 5.63 -9.79 11.75
N TYR A 240 5.45 -11.10 11.59
CA TYR A 240 4.19 -11.70 11.15
C TYR A 240 3.35 -12.21 12.30
N ARG A 241 3.97 -12.68 13.35
CA ARG A 241 3.28 -13.21 14.54
C ARG A 241 4.11 -12.95 15.79
N GLY A 242 3.43 -12.72 16.90
CA GLY A 242 4.07 -12.52 18.19
C GLY A 242 4.73 -11.15 18.31
N GLN A 243 5.74 -11.09 19.15
CA GLN A 243 6.47 -9.87 19.48
C GLN A 243 7.96 -10.13 19.44
N LEU A 244 8.71 -9.13 18.97
CA LEU A 244 10.17 -9.12 19.01
C LEU A 244 10.62 -8.06 20.01
N GLU A 245 11.36 -8.48 21.04
CA GLU A 245 11.81 -7.58 22.10
C GLU A 245 13.30 -7.25 22.01
N SER A 246 13.63 -5.99 22.26
CA SER A 246 15.02 -5.53 22.39
C SER A 246 15.73 -6.27 23.52
N GLY A 247 16.97 -6.71 23.27
CA GLY A 247 17.78 -7.44 24.24
C GLY A 247 17.41 -8.91 24.43
N SER A 248 16.44 -9.40 23.68
CA SER A 248 16.02 -10.80 23.70
C SER A 248 16.84 -11.67 22.74
N TYR A 249 16.47 -12.91 22.65
CA TYR A 249 17.02 -13.86 21.68
C TYR A 249 15.95 -14.30 20.70
N ALA A 250 16.34 -14.53 19.46
CA ALA A 250 15.54 -15.17 18.45
C ALA A 250 16.32 -16.30 17.81
N TYR A 251 15.63 -17.17 17.12
CA TYR A 251 16.23 -18.30 16.43
C TYR A 251 16.13 -18.09 14.93
N ASN A 252 17.27 -18.09 14.25
CA ASN A 252 17.27 -18.07 12.78
C ASN A 252 16.97 -19.49 12.30
N SER A 253 15.72 -19.77 11.99
CA SER A 253 15.25 -21.10 11.61
C SER A 253 15.72 -21.51 10.21
N THR A 254 16.05 -20.57 9.35
CA THR A 254 16.62 -20.85 8.02
C THR A 254 18.03 -21.42 8.12
N LYS A 255 18.86 -20.87 9.03
CA LYS A 255 20.27 -21.26 9.22
C LYS A 255 20.53 -22.13 10.44
N ASP A 256 19.52 -22.39 11.23
CA ASP A 256 19.60 -23.18 12.44
C ASP A 256 20.60 -22.59 13.45
N LYS A 257 20.49 -21.30 13.72
CA LYS A 257 21.36 -20.57 14.64
C LYS A 257 20.59 -19.63 15.55
N LYS A 258 21.03 -19.54 16.80
CA LYS A 258 20.51 -18.56 17.75
C LYS A 258 21.11 -17.19 17.49
N GLU A 259 20.27 -16.16 17.48
CA GLU A 259 20.68 -14.79 17.31
C GLU A 259 20.27 -13.95 18.52
N ARG A 260 21.12 -13.02 18.92
CA ARG A 260 20.77 -12.04 19.94
C ARG A 260 20.18 -10.80 19.26
N ILE A 261 19.03 -10.38 19.74
CA ILE A 261 18.40 -9.14 19.31
C ILE A 261 19.00 -7.99 20.13
N GLY A 262 19.80 -7.17 19.48
CA GLY A 262 20.37 -5.99 20.13
C GLY A 262 19.33 -4.91 20.30
N ARG A 263 19.55 -3.75 19.67
CA ARG A 263 18.57 -2.67 19.67
C ARG A 263 17.56 -2.85 18.54
N LEU A 264 16.35 -2.37 18.79
CA LEU A 264 15.30 -2.25 17.78
C LEU A 264 15.09 -0.78 17.44
N LEU A 265 15.00 -0.48 16.15
CA LEU A 265 14.81 0.88 15.65
C LEU A 265 13.59 0.96 14.78
N LYS A 266 12.77 1.99 15.01
CA LYS A 266 11.73 2.42 14.09
C LYS A 266 12.32 3.48 13.18
N MET A 267 12.23 3.24 11.89
CA MET A 267 12.83 4.11 10.88
C MET A 267 11.75 4.94 10.23
N HIS A 268 11.91 6.25 10.24
CA HIS A 268 11.12 7.14 9.40
C HIS A 268 11.94 8.28 8.82
N SER A 269 11.95 8.37 7.50
CA SER A 269 12.81 9.28 6.76
C SER A 269 14.28 9.04 7.11
N ASN A 270 14.98 10.07 7.56
CA ASN A 270 16.37 9.99 8.04
C ASN A 270 16.47 9.89 9.57
N LYS A 271 15.34 9.71 10.27
CA LYS A 271 15.30 9.59 11.72
C LYS A 271 15.22 8.14 12.16
N ARG A 272 15.89 7.87 13.26
CA ARG A 272 15.87 6.60 13.96
C ARG A 272 15.30 6.79 15.34
N GLU A 273 14.33 6.00 15.71
CA GLU A 273 13.75 5.98 17.04
C GLU A 273 13.98 4.61 17.66
N GLU A 274 14.65 4.59 18.81
CA GLU A 274 14.86 3.36 19.56
C GLU A 274 13.55 2.93 20.22
N ILE A 275 13.16 1.68 19.97
CA ILE A 275 11.94 1.09 20.51
C ILE A 275 12.27 -0.18 21.27
N LYS A 276 11.36 -0.59 22.16
CA LYS A 276 11.55 -1.79 23.00
C LYS A 276 10.97 -3.04 22.38
N VAL A 277 9.89 -2.91 21.61
CA VAL A 277 9.11 -4.04 21.08
C VAL A 277 8.63 -3.72 19.67
N LEU A 278 8.70 -4.72 18.80
CA LEU A 278 7.97 -4.78 17.52
C LEU A 278 6.83 -5.77 17.65
N TYR A 279 5.64 -5.34 17.28
CA TYR A 279 4.43 -6.15 17.33
C TYR A 279 4.11 -6.76 15.96
N ALA A 280 3.19 -7.73 15.95
CA ALA A 280 2.73 -8.35 14.71
C ALA A 280 2.23 -7.29 13.70
N GLY A 281 2.67 -7.40 12.46
CA GLY A 281 2.38 -6.46 11.38
C GLY A 281 3.38 -5.31 11.24
N GLU A 282 4.22 -5.07 12.24
CA GLU A 282 5.19 -3.97 12.20
C GLU A 282 6.47 -4.34 11.43
N ILE A 283 7.10 -3.32 10.89
CA ILE A 283 8.42 -3.38 10.28
C ILE A 283 9.37 -2.53 11.12
N GLY A 284 10.52 -3.09 11.46
CA GLY A 284 11.56 -2.36 12.16
C GLY A 284 12.95 -2.83 11.77
N ALA A 285 13.96 -2.12 12.24
CA ALA A 285 15.36 -2.49 12.03
C ALA A 285 15.97 -3.10 13.29
N VAL A 286 16.68 -4.19 13.12
CA VAL A 286 17.39 -4.87 14.20
C VAL A 286 18.88 -4.58 14.06
N VAL A 287 19.50 -4.13 15.14
CA VAL A 287 20.95 -3.93 15.25
C VAL A 287 21.56 -5.14 15.94
N GLY A 288 22.69 -5.62 15.44
CA GLY A 288 23.51 -6.61 16.12
C GLY A 288 23.32 -8.06 15.68
N LEU A 289 22.54 -8.32 14.63
CA LEU A 289 22.47 -9.65 14.05
C LEU A 289 23.78 -10.00 13.34
N LYS A 290 24.29 -11.23 13.56
CA LYS A 290 25.59 -11.67 13.04
C LYS A 290 25.49 -12.58 11.82
N ASP A 291 24.52 -13.49 11.83
CA ASP A 291 24.43 -14.59 10.86
C ASP A 291 23.19 -14.50 9.97
N THR A 292 22.31 -13.53 10.20
CA THR A 292 21.07 -13.39 9.46
C THR A 292 21.30 -12.67 8.13
N LEU A 293 20.82 -13.26 7.05
CA LEU A 293 20.83 -12.70 5.71
C LEU A 293 19.41 -12.39 5.24
N THR A 294 19.31 -11.65 4.13
CA THR A 294 18.03 -11.37 3.50
C THR A 294 17.33 -12.65 3.09
N GLY A 295 16.05 -12.78 3.45
CA GLY A 295 15.23 -13.95 3.21
C GLY A 295 15.18 -14.93 4.37
N ASP A 296 16.04 -14.75 5.38
CA ASP A 296 16.04 -15.62 6.57
C ASP A 296 14.83 -15.35 7.46
N THR A 297 14.32 -16.40 8.08
CA THR A 297 13.28 -16.32 9.10
C THR A 297 13.89 -16.25 10.49
N LEU A 298 13.42 -15.32 11.28
CA LEU A 298 13.65 -15.27 12.72
C LEU A 298 12.38 -15.76 13.42
N ALA A 299 12.51 -16.67 14.35
CA ALA A 299 11.38 -17.29 15.04
C ALA A 299 11.68 -17.50 16.52
N SER A 300 10.66 -17.94 17.27
CA SER A 300 10.85 -18.45 18.63
C SER A 300 11.52 -19.83 18.59
N GLU A 301 12.38 -20.12 19.55
CA GLU A 301 12.95 -21.47 19.72
C GLU A 301 11.89 -22.55 19.96
N LYS A 302 10.74 -22.15 20.47
CA LYS A 302 9.62 -23.06 20.75
C LYS A 302 8.80 -23.41 19.52
N ASP A 303 8.89 -22.60 18.48
CA ASP A 303 8.18 -22.79 17.22
C ASP A 303 9.05 -22.30 16.05
N LYS A 304 9.93 -23.18 15.59
CA LYS A 304 10.96 -22.89 14.58
C LYS A 304 10.40 -22.95 13.17
N VAL A 305 9.36 -22.19 12.90
CA VAL A 305 8.78 -22.07 11.58
C VAL A 305 9.76 -21.40 10.62
N ILE A 306 9.78 -21.84 9.36
CA ILE A 306 10.42 -21.15 8.26
C ILE A 306 9.30 -20.54 7.43
N LEU A 307 9.29 -19.22 7.32
CA LEU A 307 8.30 -18.50 6.50
C LEU A 307 8.54 -18.80 5.03
N GLU A 308 7.50 -18.66 4.23
CA GLU A 308 7.50 -18.98 2.81
C GLU A 308 8.76 -18.48 2.10
N ARG A 309 9.47 -19.40 1.44
CA ARG A 309 10.70 -19.06 0.72
C ARG A 309 10.38 -18.25 -0.52
N MET A 310 11.19 -17.21 -0.75
CA MET A 310 11.15 -16.50 -2.02
C MET A 310 11.84 -17.35 -3.08
N ASP A 311 11.10 -17.78 -4.06
CA ASP A 311 11.67 -18.40 -5.26
C ASP A 311 12.25 -17.27 -6.13
N PHE A 312 13.57 -17.15 -6.13
CA PHE A 312 14.26 -16.31 -7.10
C PHE A 312 14.39 -17.11 -8.38
N PRO A 313 14.00 -16.55 -9.54
CA PRO A 313 14.36 -17.20 -10.80
C PRO A 313 15.89 -17.27 -10.88
N GLU A 314 16.40 -18.47 -11.13
CA GLU A 314 17.82 -18.63 -11.41
C GLU A 314 18.19 -17.82 -12.66
N PRO A 315 19.35 -17.15 -12.68
CA PRO A 315 19.77 -16.34 -13.83
C PRO A 315 19.98 -17.14 -15.11
#